data_5179df35f532ea353fd873883e10c7ca
#
_entry.id   5179df35f532ea353fd873883e10c7ca
#
_cell.length_a   1.000
_cell.length_b   1.000
_cell.length_c   1.000
_cell.angle_alpha   90.00
_cell.angle_beta   90.00
_cell.angle_gamma   90.00
#
_symmetry.space_group_name_H-M   'P 1'
#
loop_
_entity.id
_entity.type
_entity.pdbx_description
1 polymer ?
#
loop_
_entity_poly.entity_id
_entity_poly.type
_entity_poly.pdbx_seq_one_letter_code
_entity_poly.pdbx_strand_id
1 'polypeptide(L)'
;MAKLPRAALAQWLSFNKEDWTLLGKDTDSMSTSLNPDIETKQNIIGESVTDHKGFNPELAVDTYAARTEDAIYENLLDITMNRRNDEEHTKAYLLEAVLTEAVNLSDNKTLTGKAWMEEVTVIPQEYGGDTAAFGIPFNVSPNGGGRTEGTVSVAERKPTFTPGTAAGASTQSTGKSGGSSSD
;
A
#
# COMPACT_ATOMS: atom_id res chain seq x y z
N MET A 1 3.24 29.09 -3.58
CA MET A 1 3.28 27.77 -2.93
C MET A 1 4.03 26.80 -3.83
N ALA A 2 5.05 26.12 -3.32
CA ALA A 2 5.77 25.10 -4.09
C ALA A 2 4.91 23.82 -4.18
N LYS A 3 4.83 23.22 -5.37
CA LYS A 3 4.18 21.93 -5.56
C LYS A 3 5.08 20.83 -5.00
N LEU A 4 4.49 19.83 -4.32
CA LEU A 4 5.22 18.65 -3.89
C LEU A 4 5.62 17.82 -5.12
N PRO A 5 6.89 17.46 -5.30
CA PRO A 5 7.30 16.62 -6.44
C PRO A 5 6.74 15.22 -6.32
N ARG A 6 6.51 14.52 -7.45
CA ARG A 6 6.04 13.11 -7.45
C ARG A 6 6.96 12.19 -6.65
N ALA A 7 8.27 12.40 -6.71
CA ALA A 7 9.27 11.62 -5.99
C ALA A 7 9.24 11.82 -4.45
N ALA A 8 8.41 12.71 -3.93
CA ALA A 8 8.12 12.80 -2.49
C ALA A 8 7.09 11.75 -2.04
N LEU A 9 6.29 11.19 -2.95
CA LEU A 9 5.50 9.99 -2.69
C LEU A 9 6.36 8.77 -3.01
N ALA A 10 6.81 8.09 -1.99
CA ALA A 10 7.66 6.90 -2.11
C ALA A 10 6.88 5.66 -1.66
N GLN A 11 7.11 4.55 -2.36
CA GLN A 11 6.43 3.28 -2.13
C GLN A 11 7.46 2.17 -2.09
N TRP A 12 7.38 1.35 -1.04
CA TRP A 12 8.27 0.19 -0.84
C TRP A 12 7.44 -1.07 -0.68
N LEU A 13 7.96 -2.16 -1.21
CA LEU A 13 7.39 -3.50 -1.06
C LEU A 13 8.36 -4.40 -0.31
N SER A 14 7.83 -5.24 0.58
CA SER A 14 8.60 -6.24 1.32
C SER A 14 7.76 -7.48 1.58
N PHE A 15 8.35 -8.67 1.50
CA PHE A 15 7.69 -9.92 1.87
C PHE A 15 7.88 -10.29 3.35
N ASN A 16 8.83 -9.65 4.05
CA ASN A 16 9.21 -10.00 5.44
C ASN A 16 9.17 -8.81 6.42
N LYS A 17 8.82 -7.59 5.98
CA LYS A 17 8.87 -6.31 6.74
C LYS A 17 10.28 -5.81 7.10
N GLU A 18 11.32 -6.48 6.67
CA GLU A 18 12.71 -6.14 6.99
C GLU A 18 13.43 -5.63 5.74
N ASP A 19 13.31 -6.38 4.66
CA ASP A 19 13.99 -6.10 3.39
C ASP A 19 13.05 -5.35 2.45
N TRP A 20 13.17 -4.03 2.43
CA TRP A 20 12.32 -3.15 1.65
C TRP A 20 12.94 -2.81 0.30
N THR A 21 12.20 -3.04 -0.77
CA THR A 21 12.55 -2.60 -2.13
C THR A 21 11.76 -1.35 -2.49
N LEU A 22 12.46 -0.28 -2.85
CA LEU A 22 11.84 0.95 -3.36
C LEU A 22 11.29 0.69 -4.77
N LEU A 23 9.98 0.87 -4.94
CA LEU A 23 9.30 0.75 -6.21
C LEU A 23 9.50 1.99 -7.09
N GLY A 24 9.39 1.82 -8.40
CA GLY A 24 9.43 2.93 -9.37
C GLY A 24 10.84 3.36 -9.81
N LYS A 25 11.88 2.56 -9.53
CA LYS A 25 13.27 2.90 -9.90
C LYS A 25 13.51 2.98 -11.40
N ASP A 26 12.82 2.14 -12.19
CA ASP A 26 12.90 2.09 -13.66
C ASP A 26 11.52 2.25 -14.31
N THR A 27 10.62 2.98 -13.64
CA THR A 27 9.23 3.14 -14.05
C THR A 27 8.91 4.60 -14.27
N ASP A 28 8.42 4.94 -15.44
CA ASP A 28 8.03 6.31 -15.80
C ASP A 28 6.73 6.74 -15.11
N SER A 29 5.81 5.79 -14.89
CA SER A 29 4.57 6.04 -14.17
C SER A 29 4.17 4.85 -13.29
N MET A 30 3.72 5.17 -12.08
CA MET A 30 3.16 4.24 -11.13
C MET A 30 2.10 4.97 -10.32
N SER A 31 0.91 4.42 -10.24
CA SER A 31 -0.21 5.06 -9.53
C SER A 31 -1.06 4.04 -8.79
N THR A 32 -1.62 4.48 -7.67
CA THR A 32 -2.62 3.72 -6.93
C THR A 32 -4.01 4.20 -7.37
N SER A 33 -4.79 3.31 -7.95
CA SER A 33 -6.21 3.55 -8.24
C SER A 33 -7.03 3.24 -6.99
N LEU A 34 -7.86 4.17 -6.54
CA LEU A 34 -8.63 3.98 -5.31
C LEU A 34 -9.92 3.16 -5.52
N ASN A 35 -10.43 3.09 -6.76
CA ASN A 35 -11.62 2.34 -7.15
C ASN A 35 -12.76 2.46 -6.11
N PRO A 36 -13.37 3.65 -5.94
CA PRO A 36 -14.40 3.87 -4.94
C PRO A 36 -15.64 3.01 -5.23
N ASP A 37 -16.16 2.33 -4.20
CA ASP A 37 -17.44 1.63 -4.25
C ASP A 37 -18.56 2.59 -3.88
N ILE A 38 -19.35 2.99 -4.89
CA ILE A 38 -20.41 4.00 -4.77
C ILE A 38 -21.74 3.38 -5.16
N GLU A 39 -22.74 3.49 -4.28
CA GLU A 39 -24.13 3.14 -4.55
C GLU A 39 -25.00 4.39 -4.52
N THR A 40 -25.75 4.63 -5.59
CA THR A 40 -26.73 5.71 -5.64
C THR A 40 -28.14 5.13 -5.55
N LYS A 41 -28.87 5.51 -4.51
CA LYS A 41 -30.28 5.13 -4.31
C LYS A 41 -31.18 6.34 -4.49
N GLN A 42 -32.28 6.13 -5.16
CA GLN A 42 -33.32 7.13 -5.28
C GLN A 42 -34.46 6.77 -4.32
N ASN A 43 -34.90 7.75 -3.51
CA ASN A 43 -36.06 7.57 -2.64
C ASN A 43 -37.39 7.76 -3.43
N ILE A 44 -38.48 7.45 -2.79
CA ILE A 44 -39.84 7.52 -3.42
C ILE A 44 -40.29 8.92 -3.84
N ILE A 45 -39.64 9.96 -3.34
CA ILE A 45 -39.92 11.36 -3.71
C ILE A 45 -38.93 11.88 -4.79
N GLY A 46 -38.09 11.00 -5.33
CA GLY A 46 -37.17 11.31 -6.44
C GLY A 46 -35.84 11.94 -6.04
N GLU A 47 -35.53 12.02 -4.75
CA GLU A 47 -34.21 12.48 -4.30
C GLU A 47 -33.20 11.37 -4.40
N SER A 48 -32.02 11.71 -4.92
CA SER A 48 -30.87 10.77 -5.03
C SER A 48 -29.97 10.93 -3.82
N VAL A 49 -29.68 9.82 -3.15
CA VAL A 49 -28.69 9.72 -2.08
C VAL A 49 -27.55 8.85 -2.57
N THR A 50 -26.33 9.39 -2.55
CA THR A 50 -25.13 8.65 -2.89
C THR A 50 -24.46 8.16 -1.61
N ASP A 51 -24.28 6.85 -1.52
CA ASP A 51 -23.60 6.17 -0.42
C ASP A 51 -22.23 5.69 -0.90
N HIS A 52 -21.19 6.05 -0.16
CA HIS A 52 -19.82 5.63 -0.44
C HIS A 52 -19.43 4.49 0.51
N LYS A 53 -19.38 3.27 0.00
CA LYS A 53 -19.17 2.04 0.79
C LYS A 53 -17.72 1.77 1.15
N GLY A 54 -16.78 2.35 0.40
CA GLY A 54 -15.37 2.16 0.64
C GLY A 54 -14.52 2.29 -0.62
N PHE A 55 -13.28 1.87 -0.51
CA PHE A 55 -12.32 1.84 -1.61
C PHE A 55 -11.82 0.42 -1.83
N ASN A 56 -11.56 0.08 -3.08
CA ASN A 56 -10.86 -1.14 -3.49
C ASN A 56 -9.53 -0.73 -4.18
N PRO A 57 -8.54 -0.26 -3.42
CA PRO A 57 -7.32 0.28 -4.01
C PRO A 57 -6.50 -0.80 -4.68
N GLU A 58 -5.82 -0.40 -5.74
CA GLU A 58 -4.90 -1.24 -6.50
C GLU A 58 -3.71 -0.41 -6.96
N LEU A 59 -2.51 -0.86 -6.65
CA LEU A 59 -1.27 -0.27 -7.15
C LEU A 59 -0.79 -1.10 -8.33
N ALA A 60 -0.75 -0.51 -9.52
CA ALA A 60 -0.16 -1.11 -10.69
C ALA A 60 1.33 -0.72 -10.81
N VAL A 61 2.18 -1.73 -10.92
CA VAL A 61 3.61 -1.60 -11.21
C VAL A 61 3.83 -2.15 -12.62
N ASP A 62 3.55 -1.31 -13.61
CA ASP A 62 3.51 -1.71 -15.03
C ASP A 62 4.89 -2.09 -15.58
N THR A 63 5.95 -1.57 -14.99
CA THR A 63 7.32 -1.85 -15.42
C THR A 63 8.19 -2.14 -14.21
N TYR A 64 8.48 -3.39 -13.96
CA TYR A 64 9.49 -3.81 -13.01
C TYR A 64 10.60 -4.57 -13.74
N ALA A 65 11.75 -3.94 -13.89
CA ALA A 65 12.94 -4.61 -14.40
C ALA A 65 13.55 -5.46 -13.28
N ALA A 66 13.55 -6.78 -13.49
CA ALA A 66 14.02 -7.73 -12.50
C ALA A 66 15.51 -7.56 -12.22
N ARG A 67 15.88 -7.45 -10.95
CA ARG A 67 17.25 -7.29 -10.46
C ARG A 67 17.51 -8.27 -9.35
N THR A 68 18.59 -8.99 -9.46
CA THR A 68 18.97 -9.99 -8.44
C THR A 68 19.34 -9.39 -7.09
N GLU A 69 19.68 -8.10 -7.05
CA GLU A 69 19.92 -7.37 -5.80
C GLU A 69 18.66 -6.87 -5.08
N ASP A 70 17.51 -6.88 -5.76
CA ASP A 70 16.25 -6.46 -5.14
C ASP A 70 15.69 -7.56 -4.24
N ALA A 71 15.35 -7.22 -3.00
CA ALA A 71 14.85 -8.19 -2.02
C ALA A 71 13.55 -8.89 -2.43
N ILE A 72 12.76 -8.28 -3.32
CA ILE A 72 11.50 -8.86 -3.81
C ILE A 72 11.69 -9.79 -5.02
N TYR A 73 12.88 -9.81 -5.65
CA TYR A 73 13.10 -10.52 -6.92
C TYR A 73 12.80 -12.02 -6.82
N GLU A 74 13.40 -12.71 -5.85
CA GLU A 74 13.27 -14.16 -5.68
C GLU A 74 11.80 -14.55 -5.43
N ASN A 75 11.08 -13.77 -4.61
CA ASN A 75 9.66 -14.01 -4.33
C ASN A 75 8.80 -13.80 -5.59
N LEU A 76 9.03 -12.72 -6.33
CA LEU A 76 8.31 -12.47 -7.60
C LEU A 76 8.58 -13.57 -8.62
N LEU A 77 9.83 -14.04 -8.71
CA LEU A 77 10.20 -15.13 -9.60
C LEU A 77 9.51 -16.44 -9.21
N ASP A 78 9.49 -16.79 -7.91
CA ASP A 78 8.80 -17.99 -7.42
C ASP A 78 7.29 -17.94 -7.70
N ILE A 79 6.64 -16.82 -7.37
CA ILE A 79 5.21 -16.63 -7.62
C ILE A 79 4.92 -16.79 -9.11
N THR A 80 5.73 -16.17 -9.97
CA THR A 80 5.49 -16.13 -11.41
C THR A 80 5.76 -17.48 -12.08
N MET A 81 6.93 -18.05 -11.83
CA MET A 81 7.37 -19.27 -12.52
C MET A 81 6.66 -20.53 -12.00
N ASN A 82 6.38 -20.60 -10.71
CA ASN A 82 5.65 -21.71 -10.11
C ASN A 82 4.13 -21.47 -10.06
N ARG A 83 3.65 -20.30 -10.55
CA ARG A 83 2.23 -19.93 -10.58
C ARG A 83 1.56 -20.06 -9.22
N ARG A 84 2.23 -19.53 -8.17
CA ARG A 84 1.71 -19.54 -6.80
C ARG A 84 0.49 -18.64 -6.71
N ASN A 85 -0.53 -19.10 -6.03
CA ASN A 85 -1.78 -18.37 -5.77
C ASN A 85 -2.24 -18.46 -4.31
N ASP A 86 -1.43 -19.06 -3.47
CA ASP A 86 -1.67 -19.20 -2.04
C ASP A 86 -1.20 -17.96 -1.28
N GLU A 87 -1.86 -17.68 -0.18
CA GLU A 87 -1.58 -16.52 0.66
C GLU A 87 -0.14 -16.50 1.20
N GLU A 88 0.41 -17.65 1.50
CA GLU A 88 1.76 -17.79 2.06
C GLU A 88 2.83 -17.20 1.13
N HIS A 89 2.70 -17.38 -0.18
CA HIS A 89 3.67 -16.91 -1.16
C HIS A 89 3.35 -15.53 -1.72
N THR A 90 2.05 -15.19 -1.87
CA THR A 90 1.62 -13.93 -2.49
C THR A 90 1.49 -12.76 -1.52
N LYS A 91 1.51 -13.03 -0.21
CA LYS A 91 1.41 -12.03 0.85
C LYS A 91 2.67 -11.18 0.95
N ALA A 92 2.49 -9.88 0.97
CA ALA A 92 3.55 -8.90 1.14
C ALA A 92 3.07 -7.71 1.97
N TYR A 93 3.95 -6.74 2.16
CA TYR A 93 3.66 -5.50 2.88
C TYR A 93 4.01 -4.32 2.00
N LEU A 94 3.06 -3.41 1.83
CA LEU A 94 3.24 -2.15 1.13
C LEU A 94 3.43 -1.03 2.16
N LEU A 95 4.50 -0.28 2.02
CA LEU A 95 4.75 0.94 2.77
C LEU A 95 4.70 2.12 1.82
N GLU A 96 3.72 2.99 2.00
CA GLU A 96 3.59 4.23 1.25
C GLU A 96 3.92 5.42 2.15
N ALA A 97 4.71 6.36 1.67
CA ALA A 97 5.07 7.53 2.45
C ALA A 97 5.04 8.82 1.63
N VAL A 98 4.56 9.87 2.28
CA VAL A 98 4.67 11.24 1.77
C VAL A 98 5.81 11.91 2.53
N LEU A 99 6.94 12.06 1.84
CA LEU A 99 8.16 12.63 2.39
C LEU A 99 8.17 14.15 2.28
N THR A 100 9.02 14.79 3.08
CA THR A 100 9.22 16.24 3.03
C THR A 100 9.92 16.71 1.74
N GLU A 101 10.73 15.84 1.15
CA GLU A 101 11.48 16.06 -0.08
C GLU A 101 11.45 14.81 -0.98
N ALA A 102 11.98 14.93 -2.19
CA ALA A 102 12.06 13.79 -3.12
C ALA A 102 12.99 12.68 -2.58
N VAL A 103 12.55 11.43 -2.71
CA VAL A 103 13.26 10.25 -2.16
C VAL A 103 14.65 10.03 -2.76
N ASN A 104 14.90 10.49 -3.98
CA ASN A 104 16.22 10.41 -4.64
C ASN A 104 17.29 11.31 -4.00
N LEU A 105 16.92 12.20 -3.09
CA LEU A 105 17.84 13.06 -2.35
C LEU A 105 18.33 12.42 -1.03
N SER A 106 17.88 11.21 -0.72
CA SER A 106 18.19 10.55 0.56
C SER A 106 19.59 9.95 0.65
N ASP A 107 20.37 9.92 -0.43
CA ASP A 107 21.69 9.28 -0.45
C ASP A 107 22.69 9.87 0.57
N ASN A 108 22.49 11.15 0.94
CA ASN A 108 23.32 11.83 1.95
C ASN A 108 22.50 12.54 3.03
N LYS A 109 21.21 12.22 3.13
CA LYS A 109 20.28 12.92 4.01
C LYS A 109 19.20 11.95 4.50
N THR A 110 18.89 12.03 5.78
CA THR A 110 17.71 11.35 6.33
C THR A 110 16.47 12.16 6.01
N LEU A 111 15.54 11.57 5.27
CA LEU A 111 14.23 12.15 4.98
C LEU A 111 13.21 11.60 5.96
N THR A 112 12.23 12.41 6.31
CA THR A 112 11.13 12.00 7.19
C THR A 112 9.79 12.30 6.53
N GLY A 113 8.74 11.59 6.95
CA GLY A 113 7.41 11.82 6.41
C GLY A 113 6.33 11.03 7.15
N LYS A 114 5.09 11.28 6.75
CA LYS A 114 3.97 10.43 7.13
C LYS A 114 3.98 9.19 6.28
N ALA A 115 3.66 8.06 6.89
CA ALA A 115 3.65 6.79 6.20
C ALA A 115 2.47 5.93 6.62
N TRP A 116 2.09 5.02 5.72
CA TRP A 116 1.04 4.04 5.91
C TRP A 116 1.55 2.69 5.46
N MET A 117 1.43 1.72 6.32
CA MET A 117 1.79 0.33 6.04
C MET A 117 0.53 -0.53 6.04
N GLU A 118 0.42 -1.39 5.05
CA GLU A 118 -0.67 -2.36 4.94
C GLU A 118 -0.19 -3.71 4.41
N GLU A 119 -0.94 -4.74 4.76
CA GLU A 119 -0.74 -6.07 4.21
C GLU A 119 -1.43 -6.17 2.85
N VAL A 120 -0.74 -6.74 1.88
CA VAL A 120 -1.17 -6.76 0.49
C VAL A 120 -0.92 -8.13 -0.14
N THR A 121 -1.64 -8.38 -1.24
CA THR A 121 -1.38 -9.51 -2.14
C THR A 121 -0.68 -9.00 -3.40
N VAL A 122 0.40 -9.65 -3.78
CA VAL A 122 1.16 -9.39 -5.00
C VAL A 122 0.68 -10.32 -6.10
N ILE A 123 0.31 -9.73 -7.24
CA ILE A 123 -0.30 -10.45 -8.36
C ILE A 123 0.50 -10.14 -9.63
N PRO A 124 1.50 -10.96 -10.01
CA PRO A 124 2.19 -10.83 -11.28
C PRO A 124 1.22 -10.91 -12.45
N GLN A 125 1.37 -10.02 -13.42
CA GLN A 125 0.46 -9.94 -14.56
C GLN A 125 1.04 -10.67 -15.77
N GLU A 126 2.31 -10.51 -16.01
CA GLU A 126 3.03 -11.14 -17.10
C GLU A 126 4.51 -11.28 -16.75
N TYR A 127 5.27 -11.90 -17.59
CA TYR A 127 6.73 -11.94 -17.51
C TYR A 127 7.33 -12.00 -18.92
N GLY A 128 8.48 -11.38 -19.08
CA GLY A 128 9.15 -11.30 -20.36
C GLY A 128 10.04 -10.08 -20.41
N GLY A 129 10.19 -9.52 -21.59
CA GLY A 129 11.00 -8.33 -21.76
C GLY A 129 11.48 -8.21 -23.19
N ASP A 130 12.27 -7.18 -23.42
CA ASP A 130 12.96 -6.95 -24.65
C ASP A 130 14.45 -7.33 -24.55
N THR A 131 15.25 -6.84 -25.46
CA THR A 131 16.70 -7.09 -25.46
C THR A 131 17.45 -6.39 -24.31
N ALA A 132 16.81 -5.49 -23.59
CA ALA A 132 17.43 -4.67 -22.54
C ALA A 132 17.22 -5.24 -21.14
N ALA A 133 16.02 -5.77 -20.82
CA ALA A 133 15.70 -6.24 -19.49
C ALA A 133 14.62 -7.34 -19.46
N PHE A 134 14.73 -8.23 -18.47
CA PHE A 134 13.66 -9.12 -18.07
C PHE A 134 12.74 -8.38 -17.10
N GLY A 135 11.45 -8.35 -17.39
CA GLY A 135 10.45 -7.66 -16.60
C GLY A 135 9.39 -8.60 -16.02
N ILE A 136 8.90 -8.27 -14.84
CA ILE A 136 7.76 -8.92 -14.19
C ILE A 136 6.83 -7.82 -13.68
N PRO A 137 5.97 -7.23 -14.54
CA PRO A 137 4.94 -6.31 -14.08
C PRO A 137 3.96 -7.02 -13.14
N PHE A 138 3.53 -6.31 -12.10
CA PHE A 138 2.64 -6.86 -11.09
C PHE A 138 1.69 -5.81 -10.53
N ASN A 139 0.56 -6.27 -10.03
CA ASN A 139 -0.37 -5.47 -9.26
C ASN A 139 -0.25 -5.80 -7.78
N VAL A 140 -0.58 -4.82 -6.95
CA VAL A 140 -0.58 -4.95 -5.49
C VAL A 140 -1.95 -4.53 -4.98
N SER A 141 -2.63 -5.44 -4.30
CA SER A 141 -3.97 -5.21 -3.77
C SER A 141 -4.01 -5.44 -2.26
N PRO A 142 -4.66 -4.56 -1.47
CA PRO A 142 -4.79 -4.76 -0.02
C PRO A 142 -5.55 -6.03 0.35
N ASN A 143 -5.12 -6.68 1.44
CA ASN A 143 -5.77 -7.88 1.99
C ASN A 143 -6.91 -7.57 2.98
N GLY A 144 -7.35 -6.31 3.11
CA GLY A 144 -8.44 -5.91 3.99
C GLY A 144 -8.10 -5.84 5.48
N GLY A 145 -6.85 -6.05 5.87
CA GLY A 145 -6.37 -5.95 7.26
C GLY A 145 -6.25 -4.52 7.81
N GLY A 146 -6.57 -3.52 6.98
CA GLY A 146 -6.48 -2.11 7.32
C GLY A 146 -5.06 -1.55 7.19
N ARG A 147 -4.98 -0.22 7.12
CA ARG A 147 -3.72 0.52 7.04
C ARG A 147 -3.29 0.98 8.42
N THR A 148 -2.02 0.80 8.74
CA THR A 148 -1.40 1.37 9.94
C THR A 148 -0.74 2.68 9.59
N GLU A 149 -1.25 3.79 10.13
CA GLU A 149 -0.62 5.10 10.00
C GLU A 149 0.57 5.22 10.96
N GLY A 150 1.60 5.93 10.52
CA GLY A 150 2.80 6.17 11.30
C GLY A 150 3.71 7.20 10.68
N THR A 151 4.96 7.15 11.07
CA THR A 151 6.02 7.97 10.51
C THR A 151 7.11 7.09 9.91
N VAL A 152 7.79 7.63 8.93
CA VAL A 152 8.95 6.97 8.31
C VAL A 152 10.17 7.86 8.39
N SER A 153 11.31 7.23 8.61
CA SER A 153 12.64 7.80 8.41
C SER A 153 13.31 7.04 7.28
N VAL A 154 13.80 7.74 6.27
CA VAL A 154 14.43 7.15 5.08
C VAL A 154 15.87 7.59 5.03
N ALA A 155 16.78 6.64 5.07
CA ALA A 155 18.21 6.85 4.87
C ALA A 155 18.70 5.90 3.76
N GLU A 156 19.49 6.40 2.82
CA GLU A 156 19.99 5.61 1.69
C GLU A 156 18.87 4.84 0.94
N ARG A 157 17.70 5.48 0.78
CA ARG A 157 16.49 4.93 0.17
C ARG A 157 15.85 3.75 0.93
N LYS A 158 16.36 3.42 2.13
CA LYS A 158 15.81 2.39 2.99
C LYS A 158 14.89 3.03 4.04
N PRO A 159 13.64 2.57 4.15
CA PRO A 159 12.69 3.10 5.12
C PRO A 159 12.85 2.43 6.48
N THR A 160 12.66 3.21 7.54
CA THR A 160 12.41 2.70 8.89
C THR A 160 11.05 3.22 9.32
N PHE A 161 10.07 2.35 9.39
CA PHE A 161 8.69 2.68 9.75
C PHE A 161 8.49 2.61 11.25
N THR A 162 7.86 3.65 11.80
CA THR A 162 7.45 3.70 13.21
C THR A 162 5.93 3.86 13.25
N PRO A 163 5.19 2.82 13.68
CA PRO A 163 3.74 2.92 13.82
C PRO A 163 3.35 4.06 14.76
N GLY A 164 2.33 4.81 14.38
CA GLY A 164 1.70 5.78 15.27
C GLY A 164 1.03 5.05 16.44
N THR A 165 1.01 5.68 17.60
CA THR A 165 0.21 5.18 18.72
C THR A 165 -1.25 5.19 18.28
N ALA A 166 -1.92 4.06 18.26
CA ALA A 166 -3.35 3.98 17.98
C ALA A 166 -4.07 4.92 18.95
N ALA A 167 -4.65 6.00 18.43
CA ALA A 167 -5.57 6.81 19.20
C ALA A 167 -6.68 5.86 19.65
N GLY A 168 -6.83 5.67 20.97
CA GLY A 168 -7.58 4.61 21.58
C GLY A 168 -8.92 4.36 20.91
N ALA A 169 -9.16 3.11 20.57
CA ALA A 169 -10.50 2.64 20.25
C ALA A 169 -11.41 3.02 21.42
N SER A 170 -12.27 4.02 21.21
CA SER A 170 -13.32 4.35 22.17
C SER A 170 -14.28 3.15 22.19
N THR A 171 -14.11 2.28 23.16
CA THR A 171 -15.10 1.30 23.52
C THR A 171 -16.36 2.07 23.97
N GLN A 172 -17.32 2.20 23.08
CA GLN A 172 -18.68 2.56 23.48
C GLN A 172 -19.20 1.43 24.37
N SER A 173 -19.07 1.63 25.67
CA SER A 173 -19.76 0.88 26.68
C SER A 173 -21.27 1.16 26.50
N THR A 174 -21.98 0.24 25.88
CA THR A 174 -23.42 0.19 25.95
C THR A 174 -23.82 -0.19 27.38
N GLY A 175 -24.01 0.83 28.21
CA GLY A 175 -24.61 0.67 29.53
C GLY A 175 -26.04 0.22 29.39
N LYS A 176 -26.28 -1.08 29.57
CA LYS A 176 -27.62 -1.63 29.72
C LYS A 176 -28.07 -1.34 31.15
N SER A 177 -28.84 -0.26 31.33
CA SER A 177 -29.53 0.01 32.59
C SER A 177 -30.64 -1.00 32.75
N GLY A 178 -30.48 -1.96 33.62
CA GLY A 178 -31.56 -2.81 34.11
C GLY A 178 -32.43 -2.03 35.06
N GLY A 179 -33.65 -1.68 34.60
CA GLY A 179 -34.73 -1.21 35.47
C GLY A 179 -35.35 -2.42 36.16
N SER A 180 -35.08 -2.57 37.45
CA SER A 180 -35.87 -3.37 38.38
C SER A 180 -37.12 -2.55 38.75
N SER A 181 -38.30 -3.07 38.48
CA SER A 181 -39.51 -2.66 39.17
C SER A 181 -40.09 -3.85 39.91
N SER A 182 -40.04 -3.77 41.19
CA SER A 182 -40.88 -4.52 42.12
C SER A 182 -42.16 -3.72 42.32
N ASP A 183 -43.29 -4.32 42.11
CA ASP A 183 -44.50 -4.55 42.90
C ASP A 183 -45.60 -5.11 41.98
#